data_5447ff5a58ffd2d3795dafc437eb63ac
#
_entry.id   5447ff5a58ffd2d3795dafc437eb63ac
#
_cell.length_a   1.000
_cell.length_b   1.000
_cell.length_c   1.000
_cell.angle_alpha   90.00
_cell.angle_beta   90.00
_cell.angle_gamma   90.00
#
_symmetry.space_group_name_H-M   'P 1'
#
loop_
_entity.id
_entity.type
_entity.pdbx_description
1 polymer ?
#
loop_
_entity_poly.entity_id
_entity_poly.type
_entity_poly.pdbx_seq_one_letter_code
_entity_poly.pdbx_strand_id
1 'polypeptide(L)'
;MTQTIRLTEYSHGAGCGCKIAPRVLDEMLSVGQPGPAFEQLWVGNASRDDAAVFGLDDEQGIVSTTDFFMPIVDDPFDFGRIAATNAISDIYAMGGTPLMAIAILGWPVNLLPAAVAGEVLAGARQVCTEAGMPLAGGHSIDAPEPIFGLAVTGHVLKRQLKRNDQAQAGAQLFLTKPLGIGILTTAEKQKKLRAEDAGVARDLMCQLNRPGQRFATLDGVQAMTDVTGFGLLGHLTEMAEGADLQARLNSAQVPRLPAVDYYLEQGCVPGGTLRNFDSYGHKIGTLSEAQKHLLCDPQTSGGLLVAVAPQAVDEFLSLAGEQGLALSCIGELVEHAGGPWVEVL
;
A
#
# COMPACT_ATOMS: atom_id res chain seq x y z
N MET A 1 -11.46 32.18 19.63
CA MET A 1 -10.45 31.13 19.37
C MET A 1 -11.14 30.08 18.53
N THR A 2 -10.80 29.97 17.27
CA THR A 2 -11.29 28.89 16.41
C THR A 2 -10.68 27.59 16.93
N GLN A 3 -11.53 26.68 17.35
CA GLN A 3 -11.11 25.36 17.81
C GLN A 3 -10.41 24.66 16.64
N THR A 4 -9.16 24.24 16.82
CA THR A 4 -8.43 23.47 15.80
C THR A 4 -9.14 22.13 15.63
N ILE A 5 -9.64 21.88 14.43
CA ILE A 5 -10.30 20.61 14.08
C ILE A 5 -9.20 19.55 13.95
N ARG A 6 -9.41 18.40 14.60
CA ARG A 6 -8.56 17.22 14.50
C ARG A 6 -9.36 16.11 13.83
N LEU A 7 -9.10 15.85 12.54
CA LEU A 7 -9.92 14.92 11.75
C LEU A 7 -9.96 13.50 12.33
N THR A 8 -8.88 13.04 12.96
CA THR A 8 -8.82 11.69 13.55
C THR A 8 -9.79 11.50 14.73
N GLU A 9 -10.30 12.59 15.33
CA GLU A 9 -11.29 12.52 16.41
C GLU A 9 -12.72 12.24 15.88
N TYR A 10 -12.95 12.33 14.57
CA TYR A 10 -14.25 12.14 13.92
C TYR A 10 -14.38 10.77 13.22
N SER A 11 -13.44 9.85 13.45
CA SER A 11 -13.48 8.51 12.86
C SER A 11 -13.07 7.43 13.85
N HIS A 12 -13.69 6.23 13.74
CA HIS A 12 -13.33 5.08 14.55
C HIS A 12 -12.08 4.35 14.02
N GLY A 13 -11.78 4.48 12.73
CA GLY A 13 -10.62 3.91 12.06
C GLY A 13 -9.56 4.95 11.71
N ALA A 14 -8.48 4.53 11.07
CA ALA A 14 -7.43 5.41 10.56
C ALA A 14 -6.69 4.76 9.38
N GLY A 15 -6.56 5.49 8.27
CA GLY A 15 -5.81 5.08 7.09
C GLY A 15 -6.15 3.67 6.58
N CYS A 16 -5.20 3.00 5.95
CA CYS A 16 -5.37 1.62 5.45
C CYS A 16 -5.58 0.58 6.55
N GLY A 17 -5.33 0.90 7.82
CA GLY A 17 -5.64 0.03 8.96
C GLY A 17 -7.14 -0.19 9.22
N CYS A 18 -8.04 0.56 8.54
CA CYS A 18 -9.49 0.35 8.59
C CYS A 18 -10.02 -0.64 7.54
N LYS A 19 -9.16 -1.21 6.69
CA LYS A 19 -9.58 -2.24 5.70
C LYS A 19 -10.26 -3.42 6.39
N ILE A 20 -11.25 -4.00 5.70
CA ILE A 20 -11.90 -5.25 6.12
C ILE A 20 -10.82 -6.34 6.16
N ALA A 21 -10.83 -7.15 7.22
CA ALA A 21 -9.86 -8.24 7.36
C ALA A 21 -9.92 -9.20 6.14
N PRO A 22 -8.76 -9.67 5.62
CA PRO A 22 -8.71 -10.51 4.42
C PRO A 22 -9.67 -11.70 4.45
N ARG A 23 -9.74 -12.41 5.58
CA ARG A 23 -10.66 -13.55 5.75
C ARG A 23 -12.13 -13.18 5.55
N VAL A 24 -12.55 -12.01 6.06
CA VAL A 24 -13.94 -11.54 5.94
C VAL A 24 -14.22 -11.11 4.50
N LEU A 25 -13.24 -10.47 3.85
CA LEU A 25 -13.35 -10.09 2.44
C LEU A 25 -13.46 -11.32 1.54
N ASP A 26 -12.66 -12.36 1.79
CA ASP A 26 -12.73 -13.64 1.06
C ASP A 26 -14.11 -14.29 1.21
N GLU A 27 -14.68 -14.27 2.42
CA GLU A 27 -16.04 -14.77 2.67
C GLU A 27 -17.08 -13.99 1.85
N MET A 28 -16.98 -12.67 1.80
CA MET A 28 -17.87 -11.82 0.99
C MET A 28 -17.74 -12.10 -0.50
N LEU A 29 -16.50 -12.24 -1.01
CA LEU A 29 -16.22 -12.48 -2.43
C LEU A 29 -16.56 -13.91 -2.88
N SER A 30 -16.61 -14.87 -1.96
CA SER A 30 -16.99 -16.25 -2.26
C SER A 30 -18.48 -16.43 -2.56
N VAL A 31 -19.30 -15.42 -2.26
CA VAL A 31 -20.75 -15.47 -2.48
C VAL A 31 -21.04 -15.17 -3.97
N GLY A 32 -21.59 -16.17 -4.67
CA GLY A 32 -22.02 -16.04 -6.07
C GLY A 32 -21.28 -16.96 -7.02
N GLN A 33 -21.77 -17.02 -8.26
CA GLN A 33 -21.09 -17.74 -9.34
C GLN A 33 -20.07 -16.80 -10.00
N PRO A 34 -18.90 -17.32 -10.43
CA PRO A 34 -17.99 -16.54 -11.25
C PRO A 34 -18.72 -16.01 -12.50
N GLY A 35 -18.54 -14.73 -12.80
CA GLY A 35 -19.04 -14.14 -14.03
C GLY A 35 -18.38 -14.76 -15.27
N PRO A 36 -18.87 -14.44 -16.49
CA PRO A 36 -18.23 -14.88 -17.73
C PRO A 36 -16.80 -14.35 -17.79
N ALA A 37 -15.90 -15.16 -18.35
CA ALA A 37 -14.53 -14.71 -18.63
C ALA A 37 -14.51 -13.68 -19.77
N PHE A 38 -13.73 -12.62 -19.60
CA PHE A 38 -13.48 -11.61 -20.64
C PHE A 38 -12.02 -11.70 -21.06
N GLU A 39 -11.77 -11.94 -22.34
CA GLU A 39 -10.39 -12.08 -22.86
C GLU A 39 -9.56 -10.80 -22.68
N GLN A 40 -10.22 -9.63 -22.73
CA GLN A 40 -9.58 -8.35 -22.51
C GLN A 40 -9.24 -8.07 -21.05
N LEU A 41 -9.78 -8.81 -20.08
CA LEU A 41 -9.45 -8.63 -18.66
C LEU A 41 -8.11 -9.35 -18.37
N TRP A 42 -7.02 -8.61 -18.44
CA TRP A 42 -5.68 -9.16 -18.20
C TRP A 42 -5.41 -9.44 -16.72
N VAL A 43 -5.93 -8.57 -15.83
CA VAL A 43 -5.84 -8.73 -14.38
C VAL A 43 -7.21 -8.40 -13.77
N GLY A 44 -7.70 -9.29 -12.92
CA GLY A 44 -8.96 -9.15 -12.20
C GLY A 44 -8.86 -9.71 -10.78
N ASN A 45 -9.98 -9.98 -10.13
CA ASN A 45 -10.05 -10.37 -8.71
C ASN A 45 -9.32 -11.68 -8.35
N ALA A 46 -9.06 -12.55 -9.33
CA ALA A 46 -8.53 -13.89 -9.05
C ALA A 46 -7.08 -13.86 -8.50
N SER A 47 -6.26 -12.91 -8.95
CA SER A 47 -4.86 -12.75 -8.55
C SER A 47 -4.67 -11.93 -7.28
N ARG A 48 -5.70 -11.25 -6.75
CA ARG A 48 -5.60 -10.31 -5.63
C ARG A 48 -4.50 -9.27 -5.85
N ASP A 49 -4.39 -8.81 -7.10
CA ASP A 49 -3.42 -7.80 -7.51
C ASP A 49 -3.87 -6.39 -7.10
N ASP A 50 -2.97 -5.42 -7.17
CA ASP A 50 -3.21 -4.04 -6.71
C ASP A 50 -4.32 -3.33 -7.50
N ALA A 51 -4.45 -3.65 -8.81
CA ALA A 51 -5.47 -3.05 -9.67
C ALA A 51 -6.01 -4.01 -10.73
N ALA A 52 -7.20 -3.71 -11.24
CA ALA A 52 -7.73 -4.37 -12.43
C ALA A 52 -7.07 -3.79 -13.70
N VAL A 53 -6.79 -4.66 -14.69
CA VAL A 53 -6.23 -4.25 -15.98
C VAL A 53 -7.07 -4.79 -17.13
N PHE A 54 -7.58 -3.86 -17.96
CA PHE A 54 -8.35 -4.19 -19.15
C PHE A 54 -7.56 -3.84 -20.41
N GLY A 55 -7.26 -4.83 -21.27
CA GLY A 55 -6.58 -4.64 -22.54
C GLY A 55 -7.42 -3.86 -23.53
N LEU A 56 -6.86 -2.82 -24.11
CA LEU A 56 -7.46 -2.07 -25.22
C LEU A 56 -7.13 -2.72 -26.57
N ASP A 57 -5.94 -3.25 -26.65
CA ASP A 57 -5.41 -4.04 -27.78
C ASP A 57 -4.39 -5.06 -27.24
N ASP A 58 -3.57 -5.68 -28.10
CA ASP A 58 -2.57 -6.67 -27.67
C ASP A 58 -1.36 -6.09 -26.93
N GLU A 59 -1.16 -4.75 -26.96
CA GLU A 59 0.02 -4.08 -26.45
C GLU A 59 -0.26 -3.18 -25.24
N GLN A 60 -1.47 -2.64 -25.11
CA GLN A 60 -1.80 -1.60 -24.14
C GLN A 60 -3.08 -1.92 -23.37
N GLY A 61 -3.11 -1.53 -22.10
CA GLY A 61 -4.27 -1.67 -21.24
C GLY A 61 -4.53 -0.46 -20.35
N ILE A 62 -5.76 -0.39 -19.90
CA ILE A 62 -6.19 0.55 -18.85
C ILE A 62 -6.06 -0.14 -17.51
N VAL A 63 -5.40 0.53 -16.57
CA VAL A 63 -5.35 0.16 -15.16
C VAL A 63 -6.42 0.95 -14.42
N SER A 64 -7.21 0.30 -13.60
CA SER A 64 -8.27 0.93 -12.80
C SER A 64 -8.22 0.43 -11.37
N THR A 65 -8.10 1.35 -10.44
CA THR A 65 -8.10 1.07 -9.00
C THR A 65 -8.94 2.08 -8.24
N THR A 66 -9.27 1.74 -6.99
CA THR A 66 -9.89 2.67 -6.05
C THR A 66 -9.42 2.37 -4.64
N ASP A 67 -8.94 3.40 -3.95
CA ASP A 67 -8.60 3.31 -2.54
C ASP A 67 -9.11 4.54 -1.79
N PHE A 68 -9.74 4.31 -0.64
CA PHE A 68 -10.31 5.35 0.23
C PHE A 68 -10.32 4.86 1.67
N PHE A 69 -10.16 5.79 2.60
CA PHE A 69 -10.11 5.48 4.03
C PHE A 69 -10.48 6.68 4.91
N MET A 70 -10.56 6.43 6.19
CA MET A 70 -10.79 7.43 7.24
C MET A 70 -9.49 8.18 7.56
N PRO A 71 -9.57 9.42 8.12
CA PRO A 71 -8.39 10.21 8.44
C PRO A 71 -7.34 9.46 9.25
N ILE A 72 -6.08 9.57 8.81
CA ILE A 72 -4.90 9.03 9.49
C ILE A 72 -4.07 10.13 10.16
N VAL A 73 -4.26 11.37 9.75
CA VAL A 73 -3.66 12.58 10.32
C VAL A 73 -4.75 13.61 10.62
N ASP A 74 -4.45 14.55 11.50
CA ASP A 74 -5.41 15.58 11.93
C ASP A 74 -5.55 16.71 10.91
N ASP A 75 -4.48 17.03 10.20
CA ASP A 75 -4.48 18.09 9.18
C ASP A 75 -5.24 17.65 7.93
N PRO A 76 -6.29 18.39 7.50
CA PRO A 76 -7.12 18.00 6.38
C PRO A 76 -6.38 18.03 5.04
N PHE A 77 -5.47 18.97 4.84
CA PHE A 77 -4.69 19.08 3.62
C PHE A 77 -3.73 17.87 3.48
N ASP A 78 -3.03 17.50 4.55
CA ASP A 78 -2.16 16.34 4.58
C ASP A 78 -2.95 15.04 4.46
N PHE A 79 -4.15 14.93 5.06
CA PHE A 79 -5.04 13.79 4.83
C PHE A 79 -5.36 13.60 3.34
N GLY A 80 -5.70 14.70 2.66
CA GLY A 80 -5.95 14.69 1.21
C GLY A 80 -4.72 14.25 0.40
N ARG A 81 -3.52 14.74 0.76
CA ARG A 81 -2.25 14.34 0.13
C ARG A 81 -2.00 12.85 0.29
N ILE A 82 -2.12 12.33 1.50
CA ILE A 82 -1.86 10.92 1.82
C ILE A 82 -2.84 10.01 1.08
N ALA A 83 -4.13 10.36 1.09
CA ALA A 83 -5.16 9.56 0.42
C ALA A 83 -4.94 9.50 -1.11
N ALA A 84 -4.55 10.62 -1.72
CA ALA A 84 -4.21 10.64 -3.14
C ALA A 84 -2.94 9.84 -3.45
N THR A 85 -1.88 9.99 -2.63
CA THR A 85 -0.62 9.25 -2.79
C THR A 85 -0.86 7.75 -2.73
N ASN A 86 -1.67 7.31 -1.75
CA ASN A 86 -2.02 5.90 -1.57
C ASN A 86 -2.81 5.34 -2.77
N ALA A 87 -3.85 6.03 -3.22
CA ALA A 87 -4.67 5.55 -4.34
C ALA A 87 -3.93 5.51 -5.69
N ILE A 88 -2.95 6.41 -5.89
CA ILE A 88 -2.12 6.42 -7.11
C ILE A 88 -1.08 5.29 -7.08
N SER A 89 -0.71 4.81 -5.90
CA SER A 89 0.35 3.82 -5.69
C SER A 89 0.11 2.53 -6.48
N ASP A 90 -1.13 2.03 -6.52
CA ASP A 90 -1.51 0.83 -7.25
C ASP A 90 -1.16 0.92 -8.75
N ILE A 91 -1.34 2.11 -9.35
CA ILE A 91 -0.97 2.32 -10.76
C ILE A 91 0.53 2.11 -10.96
N TYR A 92 1.36 2.64 -10.04
CA TYR A 92 2.81 2.48 -10.10
C TYR A 92 3.25 1.05 -9.77
N ALA A 93 2.57 0.36 -8.84
CA ALA A 93 2.81 -1.03 -8.49
C ALA A 93 2.57 -1.96 -9.69
N MET A 94 1.53 -1.67 -10.50
CA MET A 94 1.25 -2.38 -11.74
C MET A 94 2.18 -2.00 -12.91
N GLY A 95 3.19 -1.11 -12.68
CA GLY A 95 4.10 -0.63 -13.74
C GLY A 95 3.48 0.41 -14.68
N GLY A 96 2.30 0.93 -14.33
CA GLY A 96 1.54 1.86 -15.14
C GLY A 96 1.91 3.34 -14.96
N THR A 97 1.30 4.15 -15.79
CA THR A 97 1.33 5.62 -15.73
C THR A 97 -0.04 6.13 -15.38
N PRO A 98 -0.21 6.90 -14.30
CA PRO A 98 -1.51 7.47 -13.94
C PRO A 98 -1.95 8.50 -14.99
N LEU A 99 -3.23 8.47 -15.38
CA LEU A 99 -3.81 9.36 -16.39
C LEU A 99 -4.76 10.39 -15.80
N MET A 100 -5.63 9.97 -14.87
CA MET A 100 -6.59 10.86 -14.20
C MET A 100 -7.13 10.19 -12.93
N ALA A 101 -7.69 11.01 -12.04
CA ALA A 101 -8.43 10.52 -10.89
C ALA A 101 -9.79 11.21 -10.74
N ILE A 102 -10.72 10.54 -10.07
CA ILE A 102 -11.96 11.10 -9.55
C ILE A 102 -12.05 10.85 -8.06
N ALA A 103 -12.54 11.86 -7.31
CA ALA A 103 -12.61 11.83 -5.85
C ALA A 103 -13.81 11.02 -5.34
N ILE A 104 -13.61 10.31 -4.25
CA ILE A 104 -14.65 9.67 -3.44
C ILE A 104 -14.66 10.38 -2.08
N LEU A 105 -15.77 11.04 -1.74
CA LEU A 105 -15.89 11.83 -0.51
C LEU A 105 -17.14 11.45 0.26
N GLY A 106 -16.98 10.87 1.44
CA GLY A 106 -18.00 10.80 2.48
C GLY A 106 -17.72 11.90 3.51
N TRP A 107 -18.70 12.77 3.82
CA TRP A 107 -18.43 13.89 4.71
C TRP A 107 -19.58 14.14 5.68
N PRO A 108 -19.33 14.26 7.00
CA PRO A 108 -20.36 14.54 7.99
C PRO A 108 -20.69 16.04 8.00
N VAL A 109 -21.52 16.50 7.06
CA VAL A 109 -21.81 17.92 6.80
C VAL A 109 -22.38 18.69 7.99
N ASN A 110 -22.99 17.98 8.95
CA ASN A 110 -23.54 18.56 10.18
C ASN A 110 -22.49 18.69 11.31
N LEU A 111 -21.31 18.05 11.19
CA LEU A 111 -20.26 18.02 12.19
C LEU A 111 -19.02 18.78 11.77
N LEU A 112 -18.67 18.70 10.49
CA LEU A 112 -17.45 19.29 9.93
C LEU A 112 -17.79 20.32 8.85
N PRO A 113 -17.17 21.53 8.89
CA PRO A 113 -17.39 22.56 7.89
C PRO A 113 -16.97 22.11 6.49
N ALA A 114 -17.68 22.56 5.46
CA ALA A 114 -17.34 22.30 4.06
C ALA A 114 -15.95 22.83 3.66
N ALA A 115 -15.47 23.90 4.31
CA ALA A 115 -14.12 24.44 4.08
C ALA A 115 -13.03 23.40 4.39
N VAL A 116 -13.22 22.58 5.44
CA VAL A 116 -12.27 21.51 5.80
C VAL A 116 -12.23 20.41 4.73
N ALA A 117 -13.40 20.03 4.17
CA ALA A 117 -13.44 19.15 3.00
C ALA A 117 -12.72 19.76 1.79
N GLY A 118 -12.84 21.09 1.63
CA GLY A 118 -12.11 21.83 0.60
C GLY A 118 -10.60 21.72 0.72
N GLU A 119 -10.05 21.73 1.95
CA GLU A 119 -8.62 21.53 2.22
C GLU A 119 -8.17 20.10 1.88
N VAL A 120 -8.99 19.07 2.19
CA VAL A 120 -8.73 17.67 1.79
C VAL A 120 -8.62 17.56 0.27
N LEU A 121 -9.59 18.14 -0.46
CA LEU A 121 -9.58 18.15 -1.93
C LEU A 121 -8.38 18.93 -2.50
N ALA A 122 -7.95 20.01 -1.84
CA ALA A 122 -6.78 20.80 -2.25
C ALA A 122 -5.49 19.97 -2.11
N GLY A 123 -5.32 19.25 -0.99
CA GLY A 123 -4.20 18.33 -0.78
C GLY A 123 -4.13 17.24 -1.84
N ALA A 124 -5.26 16.59 -2.13
CA ALA A 124 -5.34 15.56 -3.17
C ALA A 124 -5.01 16.12 -4.56
N ARG A 125 -5.51 17.30 -4.89
CA ARG A 125 -5.22 17.98 -6.17
C ARG A 125 -3.75 18.31 -6.35
N GLN A 126 -3.07 18.69 -5.26
CA GLN A 126 -1.62 18.92 -5.31
C GLN A 126 -0.89 17.63 -5.70
N VAL A 127 -1.17 16.51 -5.05
CA VAL A 127 -0.51 15.23 -5.34
C VAL A 127 -0.84 14.73 -6.75
N CYS A 128 -2.08 14.86 -7.21
CA CYS A 128 -2.43 14.55 -8.60
C CYS A 128 -1.60 15.38 -9.59
N THR A 129 -1.40 16.67 -9.32
CA THR A 129 -0.56 17.56 -10.13
C THR A 129 0.91 17.09 -10.12
N GLU A 130 1.44 16.73 -8.95
CA GLU A 130 2.79 16.18 -8.81
C GLU A 130 2.95 14.86 -9.56
N ALA A 131 1.89 14.01 -9.58
CA ALA A 131 1.86 12.78 -10.36
C ALA A 131 1.72 13.02 -11.88
N GLY A 132 1.44 14.25 -12.30
CA GLY A 132 1.27 14.63 -13.70
C GLY A 132 -0.11 14.31 -14.26
N MET A 133 -1.15 14.20 -13.42
CA MET A 133 -2.51 13.88 -13.82
C MET A 133 -3.55 14.84 -13.21
N PRO A 134 -4.71 15.07 -13.84
CA PRO A 134 -5.79 15.87 -13.27
C PRO A 134 -6.61 15.09 -12.21
N LEU A 135 -7.05 15.78 -11.16
CA LEU A 135 -8.24 15.40 -10.39
C LEU A 135 -9.46 15.94 -11.12
N ALA A 136 -10.14 15.07 -11.87
CA ALA A 136 -11.09 15.48 -12.94
C ALA A 136 -12.56 15.55 -12.50
N GLY A 137 -12.87 15.18 -11.24
CA GLY A 137 -14.23 15.18 -10.73
C GLY A 137 -14.37 14.27 -9.52
N GLY A 138 -15.56 13.74 -9.30
CA GLY A 138 -15.80 12.80 -8.22
C GLY A 138 -17.27 12.70 -7.82
N HIS A 139 -17.49 11.98 -6.71
CA HIS A 139 -18.80 11.84 -6.09
C HIS A 139 -18.71 12.06 -4.58
N SER A 140 -19.74 12.66 -4.00
CA SER A 140 -19.79 12.93 -2.56
C SER A 140 -21.14 12.55 -1.97
N ILE A 141 -21.10 12.06 -0.73
CA ILE A 141 -22.30 11.72 0.06
C ILE A 141 -22.18 12.32 1.46
N ASP A 142 -23.32 12.59 2.10
CA ASP A 142 -23.39 12.81 3.54
C ASP A 142 -23.12 11.47 4.24
N ALA A 143 -22.12 11.43 5.11
CA ALA A 143 -21.67 10.23 5.80
C ALA A 143 -21.46 10.53 7.30
N PRO A 144 -21.59 9.53 8.19
CA PRO A 144 -21.42 9.75 9.62
C PRO A 144 -19.97 10.10 10.03
N GLU A 145 -19.01 9.74 9.21
CA GLU A 145 -17.57 9.95 9.43
C GLU A 145 -16.90 10.44 8.15
N PRO A 146 -15.80 11.20 8.24
CA PRO A 146 -15.06 11.61 7.05
C PRO A 146 -14.38 10.40 6.40
N ILE A 147 -14.63 10.22 5.12
CA ILE A 147 -14.00 9.21 4.26
C ILE A 147 -13.54 9.92 2.99
N PHE A 148 -12.30 9.69 2.60
CA PHE A 148 -11.76 10.27 1.37
C PHE A 148 -10.79 9.32 0.68
N GLY A 149 -10.80 9.36 -0.63
CA GLY A 149 -9.86 8.69 -1.51
C GLY A 149 -10.14 8.98 -2.98
N LEU A 150 -9.52 8.20 -3.83
CA LEU A 150 -9.63 8.38 -5.27
C LEU A 150 -9.96 7.05 -5.96
N ALA A 151 -10.71 7.13 -7.06
CA ALA A 151 -10.61 6.13 -8.12
C ALA A 151 -9.63 6.67 -9.16
N VAL A 152 -8.60 5.87 -9.47
CA VAL A 152 -7.51 6.26 -10.36
C VAL A 152 -7.52 5.40 -11.61
N THR A 153 -7.42 6.07 -12.76
CA THR A 153 -7.27 5.42 -14.05
C THR A 153 -5.84 5.65 -14.54
N GLY A 154 -5.18 4.59 -14.95
CA GLY A 154 -3.84 4.60 -15.53
C GLY A 154 -3.78 3.86 -16.86
N HIS A 155 -2.62 3.92 -17.50
CA HIS A 155 -2.27 3.20 -18.70
C HIS A 155 -1.04 2.34 -18.44
N VAL A 156 -1.00 1.14 -19.02
CA VAL A 156 0.15 0.24 -18.94
C VAL A 156 0.42 -0.42 -20.28
N LEU A 157 1.70 -0.55 -20.63
CA LEU A 157 2.11 -1.43 -21.74
C LEU A 157 2.15 -2.87 -21.21
N LYS A 158 1.62 -3.84 -21.99
CA LYS A 158 1.54 -5.25 -21.57
C LYS A 158 2.90 -5.82 -21.15
N ARG A 159 3.97 -5.45 -21.85
CA ARG A 159 5.35 -5.86 -21.51
C ARG A 159 5.88 -5.26 -20.21
N GLN A 160 5.29 -4.17 -19.71
CA GLN A 160 5.67 -3.48 -18.47
C GLN A 160 4.70 -3.80 -17.32
N LEU A 161 3.63 -4.52 -17.61
CA LEU A 161 2.69 -4.94 -16.56
C LEU A 161 3.41 -5.83 -15.56
N LYS A 162 3.43 -5.40 -14.29
CA LYS A 162 3.97 -6.16 -13.16
C LYS A 162 2.83 -6.64 -12.31
N ARG A 163 2.68 -7.94 -12.21
CA ARG A 163 1.70 -8.59 -11.34
C ARG A 163 2.42 -9.11 -10.10
N ASN A 164 1.70 -9.19 -9.01
CA ASN A 164 2.26 -9.70 -7.76
C ASN A 164 2.52 -11.22 -7.78
N ASP A 165 1.89 -11.97 -8.69
CA ASP A 165 1.93 -13.44 -8.81
C ASP A 165 2.94 -13.98 -9.84
N GLN A 166 3.86 -13.14 -10.37
CA GLN A 166 4.74 -13.53 -11.48
C GLN A 166 6.21 -13.73 -11.09
N ALA A 167 6.51 -13.70 -9.80
CA ALA A 167 7.85 -13.96 -9.31
C ALA A 167 8.31 -15.39 -9.64
N GLN A 168 9.61 -15.59 -9.73
CA GLN A 168 10.24 -16.90 -9.98
C GLN A 168 11.20 -17.24 -8.85
N ALA A 169 11.46 -18.53 -8.67
CA ALA A 169 12.43 -19.01 -7.68
C ALA A 169 13.82 -18.41 -7.91
N GLY A 170 14.46 -17.98 -6.83
CA GLY A 170 15.72 -17.25 -6.83
C GLY A 170 15.57 -15.73 -6.87
N ALA A 171 14.36 -15.19 -7.08
CA ALA A 171 14.14 -13.74 -7.05
C ALA A 171 14.51 -13.15 -5.69
N GLN A 172 15.24 -12.04 -5.70
CA GLN A 172 15.58 -11.26 -4.52
C GLN A 172 14.51 -10.21 -4.23
N LEU A 173 14.23 -9.98 -2.95
CA LEU A 173 13.17 -9.09 -2.48
C LEU A 173 13.73 -7.75 -2.00
N PHE A 174 13.09 -6.66 -2.39
CA PHE A 174 13.45 -5.29 -2.01
C PHE A 174 12.21 -4.52 -1.56
N LEU A 175 12.39 -3.62 -0.57
CA LEU A 175 11.32 -2.75 -0.06
C LEU A 175 11.74 -1.29 -0.19
N THR A 176 10.92 -0.46 -0.86
CA THR A 176 11.31 0.92 -1.22
C THR A 176 11.08 1.96 -0.14
N LYS A 177 10.21 1.70 0.84
CA LYS A 177 10.00 2.57 2.00
C LYS A 177 10.12 1.78 3.30
N PRO A 178 10.60 2.38 4.39
CA PRO A 178 10.69 1.71 5.69
C PRO A 178 9.31 1.43 6.28
N LEU A 179 9.21 0.37 7.11
CA LEU A 179 8.01 0.05 7.91
C LEU A 179 7.93 0.91 9.17
N GLY A 180 6.73 0.97 9.77
CA GLY A 180 6.47 1.61 11.04
C GLY A 180 5.45 2.76 10.99
N ILE A 181 4.81 2.99 9.85
CA ILE A 181 3.79 4.04 9.67
C ILE A 181 2.64 3.85 10.66
N GLY A 182 2.09 2.62 10.75
CA GLY A 182 1.00 2.33 11.68
C GLY A 182 1.40 2.50 13.14
N ILE A 183 2.63 2.13 13.49
CA ILE A 183 3.18 2.29 14.85
C ILE A 183 3.29 3.78 15.22
N LEU A 184 3.89 4.61 14.35
CA LEU A 184 4.06 6.04 14.62
C LEU A 184 2.72 6.78 14.64
N THR A 185 1.81 6.50 13.72
CA THR A 185 0.47 7.13 13.71
C THR A 185 -0.37 6.68 14.91
N THR A 186 -0.18 5.45 15.40
CA THR A 186 -0.77 5.01 16.67
C THR A 186 -0.18 5.76 17.85
N ALA A 187 1.14 6.00 17.89
CA ALA A 187 1.78 6.81 18.92
C ALA A 187 1.25 8.25 18.91
N GLU A 188 1.04 8.83 17.73
CA GLU A 188 0.44 10.17 17.58
C GLU A 188 -1.00 10.21 18.12
N LYS A 189 -1.85 9.26 17.72
CA LYS A 189 -3.23 9.14 18.22
C LYS A 189 -3.29 8.95 19.74
N GLN A 190 -2.33 8.22 20.31
CA GLN A 190 -2.20 8.01 21.77
C GLN A 190 -1.52 9.20 22.49
N LYS A 191 -1.14 10.27 21.79
CA LYS A 191 -0.42 11.45 22.33
C LYS A 191 0.93 11.08 22.98
N LYS A 192 1.59 10.04 22.45
CA LYS A 192 2.92 9.56 22.87
C LYS A 192 4.03 9.94 21.89
N LEU A 193 3.67 10.50 20.72
CA LEU A 193 4.66 10.87 19.70
C LEU A 193 5.55 11.99 20.23
N ARG A 194 6.87 11.80 20.14
CA ARG A 194 7.85 12.81 20.53
C ARG A 194 7.91 13.92 19.49
N ALA A 195 8.28 15.13 19.93
CA ALA A 195 8.34 16.29 19.03
C ALA A 195 9.34 16.09 17.86
N GLU A 196 10.45 15.39 18.11
CA GLU A 196 11.45 15.07 17.08
C GLU A 196 10.96 14.10 16.01
N ASP A 197 9.96 13.29 16.32
CA ASP A 197 9.38 12.31 15.37
C ASP A 197 8.13 12.86 14.67
N ALA A 198 7.70 14.08 15.02
CA ALA A 198 6.52 14.70 14.41
C ALA A 198 6.71 14.87 12.89
N GLY A 199 5.71 14.44 12.14
CA GLY A 199 5.70 14.53 10.67
C GLY A 199 6.47 13.43 9.94
N VAL A 200 7.29 12.61 10.60
CA VAL A 200 8.08 11.55 9.95
C VAL A 200 7.19 10.58 9.16
N ALA A 201 6.14 10.05 9.79
CA ALA A 201 5.20 9.15 9.12
C ALA A 201 4.40 9.88 8.02
N ARG A 202 3.93 11.11 8.29
CA ARG A 202 3.21 11.95 7.31
C ARG A 202 4.05 12.18 6.05
N ASP A 203 5.30 12.60 6.21
CA ASP A 203 6.17 12.92 5.08
C ASP A 203 6.47 11.67 4.23
N LEU A 204 6.63 10.51 4.88
CA LEU A 204 6.79 9.24 4.19
C LEU A 204 5.51 8.83 3.42
N MET A 205 4.32 8.99 4.03
CA MET A 205 3.03 8.68 3.40
C MET A 205 2.73 9.58 2.18
N CYS A 206 3.29 10.78 2.13
CA CYS A 206 3.14 11.71 1.00
C CYS A 206 4.10 11.44 -0.16
N GLN A 207 5.02 10.49 -0.05
CA GLN A 207 5.96 10.15 -1.12
C GLN A 207 5.32 9.21 -2.16
N LEU A 208 5.26 9.64 -3.41
CA LEU A 208 4.74 8.84 -4.52
C LEU A 208 5.63 7.62 -4.81
N ASN A 209 5.03 6.47 -5.06
CA ASN A 209 5.71 5.26 -5.52
C ASN A 209 6.05 5.29 -7.04
N ARG A 210 6.28 6.50 -7.59
CA ARG A 210 6.67 6.72 -8.99
C ARG A 210 7.84 5.84 -9.48
N PRO A 211 8.85 5.49 -8.65
CA PRO A 211 9.91 4.56 -9.07
C PRO A 211 9.38 3.25 -9.67
N GLY A 212 8.20 2.76 -9.26
CA GLY A 212 7.59 1.55 -9.79
C GLY A 212 7.40 1.57 -11.31
N GLN A 213 6.98 2.71 -11.87
CA GLN A 213 6.89 2.88 -13.32
C GLN A 213 8.25 2.69 -14.03
N ARG A 214 9.34 3.14 -13.39
CA ARG A 214 10.69 2.97 -13.92
C ARG A 214 11.17 1.54 -13.75
N PHE A 215 10.93 0.92 -12.59
CA PHE A 215 11.28 -0.47 -12.34
C PHE A 215 10.61 -1.42 -13.33
N ALA A 216 9.37 -1.13 -13.72
CA ALA A 216 8.63 -1.92 -14.68
C ALA A 216 9.25 -1.97 -16.09
N THR A 217 10.18 -1.06 -16.42
CA THR A 217 10.92 -1.11 -17.69
C THR A 217 12.02 -2.18 -17.73
N LEU A 218 12.40 -2.74 -16.56
CA LEU A 218 13.38 -3.80 -16.45
C LEU A 218 12.70 -5.17 -16.57
N ASP A 219 13.14 -5.98 -17.51
CA ASP A 219 12.63 -7.36 -17.68
C ASP A 219 12.93 -8.22 -16.46
N GLY A 220 14.01 -7.93 -15.73
CA GLY A 220 14.39 -8.65 -14.53
C GLY A 220 13.56 -8.31 -13.27
N VAL A 221 12.76 -7.26 -13.29
CA VAL A 221 11.72 -7.02 -12.26
C VAL A 221 10.53 -7.92 -12.61
N GLN A 222 10.35 -8.98 -11.83
CA GLN A 222 9.40 -10.06 -12.12
C GLN A 222 8.02 -9.82 -11.53
N ALA A 223 7.96 -9.35 -10.27
CA ALA A 223 6.73 -9.04 -9.57
C ALA A 223 6.89 -7.77 -8.73
N MET A 224 5.78 -7.07 -8.51
CA MET A 224 5.75 -5.85 -7.72
C MET A 224 4.36 -5.70 -7.11
N THR A 225 4.29 -5.18 -5.87
CA THR A 225 3.06 -4.76 -5.19
C THR A 225 3.39 -3.65 -4.22
N ASP A 226 2.45 -2.82 -3.83
CA ASP A 226 2.68 -1.89 -2.73
C ASP A 226 2.32 -2.48 -1.37
N VAL A 227 3.01 -2.07 -0.32
CA VAL A 227 2.78 -2.57 1.03
C VAL A 227 1.85 -1.61 1.76
N THR A 228 0.60 -2.03 1.97
CA THR A 228 -0.44 -1.22 2.60
C THR A 228 -1.05 -1.88 3.84
N GLY A 229 -2.36 -1.92 3.95
CA GLY A 229 -3.10 -2.26 5.17
C GLY A 229 -2.86 -3.65 5.75
N PHE A 230 -2.43 -4.61 4.93
CA PHE A 230 -2.13 -5.97 5.40
C PHE A 230 -0.70 -6.13 5.96
N GLY A 231 0.11 -5.08 5.90
CA GLY A 231 1.51 -5.12 6.34
C GLY A 231 2.41 -5.91 5.39
N LEU A 232 3.72 -5.88 5.63
CA LEU A 232 4.68 -6.56 4.76
C LEU A 232 4.38 -8.05 4.62
N LEU A 233 4.10 -8.76 5.74
CA LEU A 233 3.85 -10.20 5.70
C LEU A 233 2.58 -10.57 4.94
N GLY A 234 1.54 -9.73 4.97
CA GLY A 234 0.32 -9.97 4.19
C GLY A 234 0.61 -9.94 2.70
N HIS A 235 1.18 -8.85 2.19
CA HIS A 235 1.50 -8.69 0.77
C HIS A 235 2.58 -9.68 0.29
N LEU A 236 3.58 -9.98 1.12
CA LEU A 236 4.58 -11.00 0.78
C LEU A 236 3.97 -12.41 0.72
N THR A 237 2.97 -12.71 1.56
CA THR A 237 2.23 -13.98 1.50
C THR A 237 1.42 -14.06 0.21
N GLU A 238 0.75 -12.99 -0.21
CA GLU A 238 0.01 -12.93 -1.48
C GLU A 238 0.94 -13.16 -2.67
N MET A 239 2.11 -12.52 -2.69
CA MET A 239 3.13 -12.70 -3.73
C MET A 239 3.65 -14.16 -3.77
N ALA A 240 3.97 -14.73 -2.61
CA ALA A 240 4.49 -16.10 -2.51
C ALA A 240 3.45 -17.14 -2.93
N GLU A 241 2.21 -17.04 -2.42
CA GLU A 241 1.11 -17.94 -2.80
C GLU A 241 0.75 -17.80 -4.28
N GLY A 242 0.67 -16.57 -4.79
CA GLY A 242 0.32 -16.32 -6.20
C GLY A 242 1.32 -16.94 -7.18
N ALA A 243 2.60 -16.97 -6.79
CA ALA A 243 3.68 -17.54 -7.59
C ALA A 243 3.97 -19.04 -7.29
N ASP A 244 3.27 -19.65 -6.32
CA ASP A 244 3.55 -21.01 -5.79
C ASP A 244 4.99 -21.16 -5.26
N LEU A 245 5.49 -20.14 -4.57
CA LEU A 245 6.84 -20.05 -4.01
C LEU A 245 6.81 -19.89 -2.48
N GLN A 246 7.95 -20.11 -1.83
CA GLN A 246 8.17 -19.76 -0.43
C GLN A 246 9.03 -18.51 -0.34
N ALA A 247 8.62 -17.53 0.46
CA ALA A 247 9.44 -16.36 0.78
C ALA A 247 10.30 -16.64 2.02
N ARG A 248 11.59 -16.32 1.95
CA ARG A 248 12.53 -16.28 3.07
C ARG A 248 12.91 -14.85 3.35
N LEU A 249 12.37 -14.30 4.43
CA LEU A 249 12.52 -12.90 4.80
C LEU A 249 13.58 -12.75 5.90
N ASN A 250 14.63 -11.98 5.64
CA ASN A 250 15.60 -11.59 6.67
C ASN A 250 15.07 -10.34 7.42
N SER A 251 14.46 -10.55 8.57
CA SER A 251 13.82 -9.47 9.35
C SER A 251 14.79 -8.38 9.80
N ALA A 252 16.08 -8.70 9.98
CA ALA A 252 17.11 -7.73 10.34
C ALA A 252 17.45 -6.75 9.20
N GLN A 253 17.18 -7.12 7.95
CA GLN A 253 17.41 -6.30 6.76
C GLN A 253 16.19 -5.47 6.35
N VAL A 254 15.01 -5.74 6.93
CA VAL A 254 13.80 -4.96 6.61
C VAL A 254 13.98 -3.52 7.10
N PRO A 255 13.90 -2.52 6.20
CA PRO A 255 14.03 -1.14 6.59
C PRO A 255 12.85 -0.71 7.47
N ARG A 256 13.16 0.03 8.54
CA ARG A 256 12.17 0.55 9.49
C ARG A 256 12.48 1.99 9.87
N LEU A 257 11.46 2.74 10.23
CA LEU A 257 11.59 4.10 10.72
C LEU A 257 12.42 4.12 12.03
N PRO A 258 13.29 5.12 12.24
CA PRO A 258 14.26 5.11 13.35
C PRO A 258 13.66 4.94 14.74
N ALA A 259 12.45 5.49 14.97
CA ALA A 259 11.81 5.50 16.29
C ALA A 259 10.89 4.29 16.56
N VAL A 260 10.79 3.34 15.63
CA VAL A 260 9.82 2.23 15.72
C VAL A 260 10.01 1.39 16.99
N ASP A 261 11.25 1.00 17.30
CA ASP A 261 11.53 0.14 18.48
C ASP A 261 11.11 0.85 19.79
N TYR A 262 11.39 2.15 19.91
CA TYR A 262 10.96 2.94 21.07
C TYR A 262 9.44 2.93 21.23
N TYR A 263 8.66 3.11 20.15
CA TYR A 263 7.21 3.12 20.24
C TYR A 263 6.59 1.74 20.45
N LEU A 264 7.22 0.69 19.95
CA LEU A 264 6.82 -0.69 20.26
C LEU A 264 6.98 -1.00 21.76
N GLU A 265 8.09 -0.56 22.39
CA GLU A 265 8.29 -0.68 23.84
C GLU A 265 7.25 0.12 24.65
N GLN A 266 6.71 1.21 24.09
CA GLN A 266 5.62 1.98 24.69
C GLN A 266 4.22 1.38 24.42
N GLY A 267 4.13 0.22 23.77
CA GLY A 267 2.89 -0.46 23.43
C GLY A 267 2.08 0.20 22.32
N CYS A 268 2.72 1.00 21.45
CA CYS A 268 2.07 1.64 20.32
C CYS A 268 1.88 0.66 19.14
N VAL A 269 1.09 -0.39 19.36
CA VAL A 269 0.77 -1.41 18.34
C VAL A 269 -0.62 -1.14 17.80
N PRO A 270 -0.78 -0.93 16.47
CA PRO A 270 -2.11 -0.77 15.86
C PRO A 270 -2.99 -2.00 16.05
N GLY A 271 -4.28 -1.81 16.28
CA GLY A 271 -5.22 -2.93 16.30
C GLY A 271 -5.29 -3.71 14.98
N GLY A 272 -4.93 -3.05 13.87
CA GLY A 272 -4.78 -3.68 12.55
C GLY A 272 -3.71 -4.76 12.51
N THR A 273 -2.60 -4.59 13.22
CA THR A 273 -1.49 -5.56 13.30
C THR A 273 -1.96 -6.93 13.78
N LEU A 274 -2.77 -6.97 14.86
CA LEU A 274 -3.28 -8.22 15.39
C LEU A 274 -4.31 -8.87 14.45
N ARG A 275 -5.22 -8.08 13.89
CA ARG A 275 -6.19 -8.57 12.90
C ARG A 275 -5.51 -9.13 11.64
N ASN A 276 -4.43 -8.51 11.19
CA ASN A 276 -3.61 -8.97 10.10
C ASN A 276 -3.03 -10.36 10.42
N PHE A 277 -2.34 -10.49 11.54
CA PHE A 277 -1.77 -11.77 11.95
C PHE A 277 -2.84 -12.86 12.16
N ASP A 278 -3.98 -12.53 12.77
CA ASP A 278 -5.11 -13.48 12.94
C ASP A 278 -5.65 -13.97 11.59
N SER A 279 -5.55 -13.16 10.54
CA SER A 279 -6.06 -13.52 9.21
C SER A 279 -5.14 -14.46 8.44
N TYR A 280 -3.83 -14.23 8.46
CA TYR A 280 -2.86 -14.98 7.64
C TYR A 280 -1.69 -15.60 8.41
N GLY A 281 -1.60 -15.43 9.74
CA GLY A 281 -0.50 -15.94 10.53
C GLY A 281 -0.31 -17.46 10.46
N HIS A 282 -1.36 -18.22 10.15
CA HIS A 282 -1.30 -19.66 9.93
C HIS A 282 -0.48 -20.06 8.68
N LYS A 283 -0.18 -19.11 7.79
CA LYS A 283 0.62 -19.27 6.58
C LYS A 283 2.09 -18.91 6.79
N ILE A 284 2.42 -18.36 7.96
CA ILE A 284 3.72 -17.79 8.29
C ILE A 284 4.44 -18.70 9.30
N GLY A 285 5.75 -18.82 9.16
CA GLY A 285 6.60 -19.51 10.12
C GLY A 285 6.57 -18.84 11.51
N THR A 286 7.35 -19.39 12.44
CA THR A 286 7.42 -18.87 13.82
C THR A 286 7.95 -17.44 13.85
N LEU A 287 7.27 -16.56 14.58
CA LEU A 287 7.65 -15.17 14.78
C LEU A 287 7.86 -14.86 16.26
N SER A 288 8.81 -13.99 16.57
CA SER A 288 8.83 -13.27 17.84
C SER A 288 7.71 -12.21 17.86
N GLU A 289 7.29 -11.77 19.04
CA GLU A 289 6.30 -10.69 19.18
C GLU A 289 6.77 -9.39 18.48
N ALA A 290 8.06 -9.06 18.60
CA ALA A 290 8.61 -7.87 17.93
C ALA A 290 8.54 -7.98 16.40
N GLN A 291 8.87 -9.14 15.82
CA GLN A 291 8.73 -9.40 14.39
C GLN A 291 7.26 -9.30 13.96
N LYS A 292 6.34 -9.91 14.71
CA LYS A 292 4.90 -9.83 14.45
C LYS A 292 4.40 -8.39 14.44
N HIS A 293 4.77 -7.62 15.45
CA HIS A 293 4.33 -6.22 15.57
C HIS A 293 4.85 -5.33 14.45
N LEU A 294 6.08 -5.52 14.00
CA LEU A 294 6.66 -4.74 12.91
C LEU A 294 6.17 -5.19 11.52
N LEU A 295 6.24 -6.51 11.27
CA LEU A 295 6.04 -7.03 9.91
C LEU A 295 4.56 -7.15 9.52
N CYS A 296 3.65 -7.21 10.51
CA CYS A 296 2.20 -7.12 10.30
C CYS A 296 1.64 -5.70 10.49
N ASP A 297 2.52 -4.69 10.75
CA ASP A 297 2.11 -3.29 10.93
C ASP A 297 1.41 -2.76 9.67
N PRO A 298 0.15 -2.32 9.74
CA PRO A 298 -0.53 -1.78 8.58
C PRO A 298 0.17 -0.50 8.12
N GLN A 299 0.52 -0.44 6.85
CA GLN A 299 1.09 0.73 6.22
C GLN A 299 -0.01 1.49 5.49
N THR A 300 0.04 2.81 5.50
CA THR A 300 -0.76 3.67 4.63
C THR A 300 0.20 4.35 3.67
N SER A 301 -0.02 4.22 2.37
CA SER A 301 0.91 4.70 1.36
C SER A 301 2.34 4.19 1.59
N GLY A 302 2.48 2.90 1.87
CA GLY A 302 3.78 2.27 2.09
C GLY A 302 4.60 2.13 0.81
N GLY A 303 5.74 1.46 0.90
CA GLY A 303 6.65 1.26 -0.23
C GLY A 303 6.25 0.10 -1.13
N LEU A 304 6.94 0.00 -2.26
CA LEU A 304 6.82 -1.14 -3.17
C LEU A 304 7.67 -2.31 -2.63
N LEU A 305 7.07 -3.50 -2.62
CA LEU A 305 7.76 -4.78 -2.50
C LEU A 305 8.06 -5.27 -3.92
N VAL A 306 9.33 -5.44 -4.23
CA VAL A 306 9.80 -5.75 -5.58
C VAL A 306 10.58 -7.06 -5.59
N ALA A 307 10.18 -8.00 -6.45
CA ALA A 307 10.89 -9.25 -6.70
C ALA A 307 11.73 -9.14 -7.97
N VAL A 308 13.05 -9.30 -7.83
CA VAL A 308 14.03 -9.07 -8.89
C VAL A 308 14.83 -10.34 -9.17
N ALA A 309 14.91 -10.72 -10.44
CA ALA A 309 15.74 -11.84 -10.89
C ALA A 309 17.22 -11.64 -10.49
N PRO A 310 17.94 -12.66 -10.00
CA PRO A 310 19.30 -12.52 -9.48
C PRO A 310 20.28 -11.82 -10.43
N GLN A 311 20.15 -12.10 -11.73
CA GLN A 311 21.02 -11.52 -12.78
C GLN A 311 20.73 -10.04 -13.09
N ALA A 312 19.58 -9.50 -12.62
CA ALA A 312 19.18 -8.12 -12.87
C ALA A 312 19.34 -7.22 -11.61
N VAL A 313 19.82 -7.75 -10.51
CA VAL A 313 19.90 -7.01 -9.25
C VAL A 313 20.79 -5.77 -9.34
N ASP A 314 21.94 -5.87 -9.99
CA ASP A 314 22.86 -4.72 -10.11
C ASP A 314 22.24 -3.61 -10.96
N GLU A 315 21.55 -3.97 -12.06
CA GLU A 315 20.82 -3.01 -12.91
C GLU A 315 19.66 -2.36 -12.16
N PHE A 316 18.89 -3.16 -11.41
CA PHE A 316 17.81 -2.67 -10.56
C PHE A 316 18.29 -1.70 -9.48
N LEU A 317 19.37 -2.04 -8.77
CA LEU A 317 19.95 -1.17 -7.74
C LEU A 317 20.52 0.12 -8.31
N SER A 318 21.12 0.05 -9.52
CA SER A 318 21.58 1.25 -10.24
C SER A 318 20.39 2.17 -10.56
N LEU A 319 19.30 1.62 -11.12
CA LEU A 319 18.10 2.38 -11.44
C LEU A 319 17.43 2.93 -10.17
N ALA A 320 17.40 2.16 -9.08
CA ALA A 320 16.89 2.62 -7.78
C ALA A 320 17.71 3.82 -7.26
N GLY A 321 19.04 3.77 -7.39
CA GLY A 321 19.94 4.87 -7.05
C GLY A 321 19.66 6.13 -7.86
N GLU A 322 19.37 6.02 -9.16
CA GLU A 322 18.93 7.15 -10.01
C GLU A 322 17.59 7.77 -9.52
N GLN A 323 16.74 6.97 -8.88
CA GLN A 323 15.49 7.44 -8.28
C GLN A 323 15.68 7.93 -6.82
N GLY A 324 16.91 8.01 -6.32
CA GLY A 324 17.24 8.46 -4.97
C GLY A 324 17.00 7.41 -3.89
N LEU A 325 16.87 6.13 -4.25
CA LEU A 325 16.61 5.03 -3.33
C LEU A 325 17.88 4.24 -3.06
N ALA A 326 18.24 4.07 -1.78
CA ALA A 326 19.30 3.17 -1.34
C ALA A 326 18.67 1.88 -0.81
N LEU A 327 18.59 0.84 -1.64
CA LEU A 327 17.89 -0.39 -1.32
C LEU A 327 18.86 -1.50 -0.93
N SER A 328 18.41 -2.37 -0.01
CA SER A 328 19.09 -3.61 0.36
C SER A 328 18.15 -4.80 0.15
N CYS A 329 18.71 -5.95 -0.18
CA CYS A 329 17.95 -7.19 -0.26
C CYS A 329 17.44 -7.57 1.12
N ILE A 330 16.12 -7.78 1.23
CA ILE A 330 15.45 -8.16 2.49
C ILE A 330 15.10 -9.65 2.55
N GLY A 331 15.30 -10.39 1.46
CA GLY A 331 14.97 -11.81 1.38
C GLY A 331 14.97 -12.33 -0.04
N GLU A 332 14.49 -13.55 -0.20
CA GLU A 332 14.41 -14.24 -1.48
C GLU A 332 13.15 -15.09 -1.60
N LEU A 333 12.78 -15.42 -2.82
CA LEU A 333 11.74 -16.41 -3.12
C LEU A 333 12.41 -17.70 -3.58
N VAL A 334 11.98 -18.83 -3.01
CA VAL A 334 12.52 -20.16 -3.32
C VAL A 334 11.39 -21.11 -3.69
N GLU A 335 11.71 -22.27 -4.26
CA GLU A 335 10.73 -23.33 -4.51
C GLU A 335 9.97 -23.71 -3.22
N HIS A 336 8.67 -23.79 -3.29
CA HIS A 336 7.83 -24.17 -2.14
C HIS A 336 7.85 -25.69 -1.94
N ALA A 337 8.64 -26.15 -0.97
CA ALA A 337 8.79 -27.56 -0.63
C ALA A 337 7.80 -28.07 0.45
N GLY A 338 6.74 -27.30 0.70
CA GLY A 338 5.79 -27.51 1.80
C GLY A 338 6.14 -26.70 3.05
N GLY A 339 5.19 -26.55 3.96
CA GLY A 339 5.33 -25.72 5.16
C GLY A 339 4.76 -24.29 4.98
N PRO A 340 5.27 -23.29 5.72
CA PRO A 340 4.75 -21.92 5.64
C PRO A 340 5.09 -21.27 4.28
N TRP A 341 4.22 -20.40 3.82
CA TRP A 341 4.47 -19.57 2.63
C TRP A 341 5.54 -18.51 2.85
N VAL A 342 5.65 -18.02 4.09
CA VAL A 342 6.70 -17.07 4.46
C VAL A 342 7.46 -17.58 5.69
N GLU A 343 8.77 -17.73 5.57
CA GLU A 343 9.70 -18.01 6.65
C GLU A 343 10.45 -16.73 7.01
N VAL A 344 10.48 -16.39 8.31
CA VAL A 344 11.17 -15.18 8.81
C VAL A 344 12.42 -15.60 9.56
N LEU A 345 13.57 -15.12 9.07
CA LEU A 345 14.91 -15.44 9.57
C LEU A 345 15.42 -14.32 10.49
#